data_1d12d822fb8f6efc0318c875777f07b0
#
_entry.id   1d12d822fb8f6efc0318c875777f07b0
#
_cell.length_a   1.000
_cell.length_b   1.000
_cell.length_c   1.000
_cell.angle_alpha   90.00
_cell.angle_beta   90.00
_cell.angle_gamma   90.00
#
_symmetry.space_group_name_H-M   'P 1'
#
loop_
_entity.id
_entity.type
_entity.pdbx_description
1 polymer ?
#
loop_
_entity_poly.entity_id
_entity_poly.type
_entity_poly.pdbx_seq_one_letter_code
_entity_poly.pdbx_strand_id
1 'polypeptide(L)'
;MKLSIISALIFLFITGAEANQKSKAYFAGGCFWCMEESFEKLSGVEEVISGYSGGTTKNPTYKEVIYGKTGHFEVVEIIYDKEVISFEELLNIFWKNIDPFDRYGQFCDKGYSYRSVAFYQNDEEKKMIENSIKELESKFSKSIVTYVRNFDKFYKAEVYHQDFYVKKFQRYI
;
A
#
# COMPACT_ATOMS: atom_id res chain seq x y z
N MET A 1 74.30 0.88 -7.21
CA MET A 1 73.15 1.48 -6.53
C MET A 1 71.89 1.11 -7.31
N LYS A 2 71.09 0.18 -6.81
CA LYS A 2 69.83 -0.20 -7.43
C LYS A 2 68.68 0.44 -6.62
N LEU A 3 67.97 1.35 -7.27
CA LEU A 3 66.80 2.02 -6.69
C LEU A 3 65.58 1.10 -6.91
N SER A 4 65.02 0.54 -5.83
CA SER A 4 63.75 -0.20 -5.88
C SER A 4 62.60 0.77 -5.69
N ILE A 5 61.78 0.88 -6.72
CA ILE A 5 60.52 1.65 -6.69
C ILE A 5 59.44 0.72 -6.11
N ILE A 6 58.99 0.99 -4.90
CA ILE A 6 57.84 0.32 -4.28
C ILE A 6 56.59 1.03 -4.80
N SER A 7 55.84 0.37 -5.67
CA SER A 7 54.54 0.84 -6.15
C SER A 7 53.47 0.48 -5.11
N ALA A 8 52.98 1.50 -4.37
CA ALA A 8 51.87 1.32 -3.44
C ALA A 8 50.57 1.32 -4.24
N LEU A 9 49.91 0.15 -4.33
CA LEU A 9 48.55 0.02 -4.85
C LEU A 9 47.56 0.54 -3.79
N ILE A 10 47.00 1.71 -4.03
CA ILE A 10 45.89 2.25 -3.23
C ILE A 10 44.61 1.57 -3.70
N PHE A 11 44.08 0.63 -2.92
CA PHE A 11 42.75 0.09 -3.10
C PHE A 11 41.73 1.12 -2.62
N LEU A 12 41.11 1.83 -3.55
CA LEU A 12 39.92 2.65 -3.27
C LEU A 12 38.74 1.70 -3.03
N PHE A 13 38.37 1.49 -1.77
CA PHE A 13 37.08 0.92 -1.43
C PHE A 13 36.01 1.98 -1.74
N ILE A 14 35.37 1.85 -2.89
CA ILE A 14 34.13 2.57 -3.16
C ILE A 14 33.04 1.85 -2.37
N THR A 15 32.75 2.34 -1.16
CA THR A 15 31.53 1.99 -0.45
C THR A 15 30.39 2.67 -1.21
N GLY A 16 29.81 1.96 -2.17
CA GLY A 16 28.54 2.36 -2.77
C GLY A 16 27.48 2.36 -1.65
N ALA A 17 27.07 3.54 -1.22
CA ALA A 17 25.80 3.65 -0.48
C ALA A 17 24.73 3.20 -1.48
N GLU A 18 24.22 1.98 -1.35
CA GLU A 18 22.98 1.58 -2.01
C GLU A 18 21.92 2.55 -1.52
N ALA A 19 21.40 3.36 -2.45
CA ALA A 19 20.26 4.21 -2.18
C ALA A 19 19.14 3.27 -1.73
N ASN A 20 18.66 3.41 -0.50
CA ASN A 20 17.57 2.62 0.06
C ASN A 20 16.37 2.72 -0.89
N GLN A 21 16.12 1.68 -1.68
CA GLN A 21 15.11 1.70 -2.73
C GLN A 21 13.76 1.50 -2.07
N LYS A 22 13.04 2.61 -1.84
CA LYS A 22 11.69 2.61 -1.29
C LYS A 22 10.76 1.79 -2.18
N SER A 23 10.02 0.91 -1.55
CA SER A 23 9.00 0.08 -2.20
C SER A 23 7.62 0.68 -1.99
N LYS A 24 6.66 0.27 -2.81
CA LYS A 24 5.27 0.73 -2.73
C LYS A 24 4.32 -0.45 -2.68
N ALA A 25 3.25 -0.32 -1.89
CA ALA A 25 2.13 -1.24 -1.88
C ALA A 25 0.82 -0.46 -1.99
N TYR A 26 -0.23 -1.11 -2.53
CA TYR A 26 -1.53 -0.47 -2.77
C TYR A 26 -2.66 -1.36 -2.29
N PHE A 27 -3.50 -0.82 -1.38
CA PHE A 27 -4.64 -1.53 -0.84
C PHE A 27 -5.89 -0.65 -0.80
N ALA A 28 -7.04 -1.24 -1.12
CA ALA A 28 -8.37 -0.68 -0.89
C ALA A 28 -9.05 -1.48 0.22
N GLY A 29 -9.51 -0.83 1.26
CA GLY A 29 -10.11 -1.47 2.43
C GLY A 29 -11.25 -0.66 3.04
N GLY A 30 -12.14 -0.10 2.21
CA GLY A 30 -13.19 0.81 2.64
C GLY A 30 -12.70 2.26 2.68
N CYS A 31 -13.04 2.97 3.75
CA CYS A 31 -12.60 4.34 3.94
C CYS A 31 -11.07 4.45 4.01
N PHE A 32 -10.47 5.18 3.07
CA PHE A 32 -9.02 5.34 3.01
C PHE A 32 -8.41 6.07 4.22
N TRP A 33 -9.18 6.88 4.97
CA TRP A 33 -8.70 7.46 6.22
C TRP A 33 -8.42 6.41 7.31
N CYS A 34 -9.28 5.38 7.40
CA CYS A 34 -9.07 4.27 8.31
C CYS A 34 -7.88 3.41 7.89
N MET A 35 -7.72 3.20 6.60
CA MET A 35 -6.57 2.47 6.05
C MET A 35 -5.27 3.24 6.26
N GLU A 36 -5.23 4.54 5.97
CA GLU A 36 -4.09 5.44 6.21
C GLU A 36 -3.61 5.31 7.66
N GLU A 37 -4.50 5.51 8.64
CA GLU A 37 -4.18 5.39 10.07
C GLU A 37 -3.63 4.00 10.46
N SER A 38 -4.11 2.95 9.81
CA SER A 38 -3.70 1.57 10.12
C SER A 38 -2.26 1.27 9.71
N PHE A 39 -1.74 1.97 8.70
CA PHE A 39 -0.39 1.76 8.17
C PHE A 39 0.63 2.80 8.61
N GLU A 40 0.24 4.07 8.82
CA GLU A 40 1.16 5.16 9.18
C GLU A 40 2.01 4.91 10.43
N LYS A 41 1.50 4.12 11.37
CA LYS A 41 2.15 3.85 12.65
C LYS A 41 3.15 2.69 12.62
N LEU A 42 3.29 2.02 11.47
CA LEU A 42 4.13 0.83 11.36
C LEU A 42 5.61 1.23 11.19
N SER A 43 6.48 0.55 11.90
CA SER A 43 7.92 0.69 11.68
C SER A 43 8.26 0.22 10.27
N GLY A 44 9.04 1.01 9.54
CA GLY A 44 9.39 0.75 8.14
C GLY A 44 8.42 1.35 7.13
N VAL A 45 7.25 1.85 7.53
CA VAL A 45 6.38 2.67 6.68
C VAL A 45 6.83 4.14 6.82
N GLU A 46 7.09 4.78 5.69
CA GLU A 46 7.57 6.15 5.63
C GLU A 46 6.46 7.16 5.35
N GLU A 47 5.54 6.79 4.46
CA GLU A 47 4.41 7.64 4.07
C GLU A 47 3.24 6.75 3.65
N VAL A 48 2.04 7.15 4.00
CA VAL A 48 0.79 6.57 3.49
C VAL A 48 -0.01 7.69 2.82
N ILE A 49 -0.43 7.47 1.60
CA ILE A 49 -1.11 8.48 0.80
C ILE A 49 -2.50 7.98 0.42
N SER A 50 -3.53 8.68 0.83
CA SER A 50 -4.91 8.43 0.42
C SER A 50 -5.13 8.83 -1.05
N GLY A 51 -5.85 8.00 -1.81
CA GLY A 51 -6.09 8.25 -3.23
C GLY A 51 -7.05 7.27 -3.89
N TYR A 52 -6.94 7.16 -5.21
CA TYR A 52 -7.86 6.40 -6.04
C TYR A 52 -7.11 5.52 -7.04
N SER A 53 -7.57 4.28 -7.23
CA SER A 53 -7.02 3.35 -8.22
C SER A 53 -8.05 2.34 -8.72
N GLY A 54 -7.72 1.62 -9.79
CA GLY A 54 -8.53 0.51 -10.32
C GLY A 54 -9.67 0.91 -11.24
N GLY A 55 -9.91 2.20 -11.46
CA GLY A 55 -10.92 2.73 -12.38
C GLY A 55 -10.34 3.23 -13.70
N THR A 56 -11.19 3.84 -14.51
CA THR A 56 -10.84 4.29 -15.87
C THR A 56 -10.78 5.82 -16.02
N THR A 57 -11.41 6.56 -15.12
CA THR A 57 -11.43 8.04 -15.16
C THR A 57 -10.05 8.59 -14.81
N LYS A 58 -9.54 9.49 -15.66
CA LYS A 58 -8.26 10.18 -15.40
C LYS A 58 -8.48 11.35 -14.44
N ASN A 59 -7.59 11.48 -13.45
CA ASN A 59 -7.63 12.54 -12.42
C ASN A 59 -9.02 12.70 -11.80
N PRO A 60 -9.60 11.62 -11.23
CA PRO A 60 -10.93 11.68 -10.65
C PRO A 60 -10.93 12.57 -9.40
N THR A 61 -12.05 13.22 -9.14
CA THR A 61 -12.32 13.89 -7.87
C THR A 61 -12.99 12.92 -6.89
N TYR A 62 -12.88 13.19 -5.59
CA TYR A 62 -13.56 12.43 -4.54
C TYR A 62 -15.06 12.24 -4.84
N LYS A 63 -15.72 13.34 -5.21
CA LYS A 63 -17.15 13.33 -5.52
C LYS A 63 -17.51 12.38 -6.66
N GLU A 64 -16.70 12.33 -7.72
CA GLU A 64 -16.92 11.40 -8.84
C GLU A 64 -16.73 9.95 -8.43
N VAL A 65 -15.75 9.68 -7.56
CA VAL A 65 -15.45 8.32 -7.07
C VAL A 65 -16.59 7.79 -6.19
N ILE A 66 -17.05 8.55 -5.19
CA ILE A 66 -18.10 8.10 -4.28
C ILE A 66 -19.46 7.90 -4.96
N TYR A 67 -19.73 8.62 -6.08
CA TYR A 67 -20.93 8.38 -6.87
C TYR A 67 -20.84 7.15 -7.80
N GLY A 68 -19.70 6.42 -7.78
CA GLY A 68 -19.55 5.12 -8.43
C GLY A 68 -19.45 5.16 -9.96
N LYS A 69 -19.21 6.33 -10.57
CA LYS A 69 -19.16 6.47 -12.04
C LYS A 69 -17.76 6.27 -12.63
N THR A 70 -16.71 6.30 -11.80
CA THR A 70 -15.31 6.27 -12.24
C THR A 70 -14.71 4.87 -12.32
N GLY A 71 -15.32 3.90 -11.62
CA GLY A 71 -14.77 2.56 -11.41
C GLY A 71 -13.58 2.50 -10.45
N HIS A 72 -13.19 3.64 -9.85
CA HIS A 72 -12.12 3.68 -8.85
C HIS A 72 -12.59 3.22 -7.47
N PHE A 73 -11.64 2.70 -6.71
CA PHE A 73 -11.74 2.43 -5.27
C PHE A 73 -11.04 3.54 -4.50
N GLU A 74 -11.43 3.73 -3.24
CA GLU A 74 -10.60 4.42 -2.27
C GLU A 74 -9.42 3.51 -1.91
N VAL A 75 -8.20 4.01 -2.13
CA VAL A 75 -6.95 3.23 -2.05
C VAL A 75 -5.92 4.00 -1.25
N VAL A 76 -5.09 3.30 -0.50
CA VAL A 76 -3.87 3.87 0.06
C VAL A 76 -2.65 3.40 -0.72
N GLU A 77 -1.74 4.34 -1.05
CA GLU A 77 -0.37 4.06 -1.48
C GLU A 77 0.50 4.06 -0.22
N ILE A 78 1.19 2.96 0.05
CA ILE A 78 2.09 2.79 1.19
C ILE A 78 3.51 2.81 0.67
N ILE A 79 4.31 3.79 1.10
CA ILE A 79 5.74 3.90 0.79
C ILE A 79 6.50 3.33 1.98
N TYR A 80 7.31 2.29 1.76
CA TYR A 80 7.94 1.54 2.84
C TYR A 80 9.35 1.07 2.51
N ASP A 81 10.14 0.84 3.55
CA ASP A 81 11.45 0.22 3.50
C ASP A 81 11.30 -1.30 3.61
N LYS A 82 11.53 -2.01 2.51
CA LYS A 82 11.42 -3.47 2.46
C LYS A 82 12.42 -4.23 3.34
N GLU A 83 13.48 -3.57 3.81
CA GLU A 83 14.44 -4.15 4.73
C GLU A 83 13.94 -4.11 6.19
N VAL A 84 12.90 -3.29 6.47
CA VAL A 84 12.31 -3.12 7.80
C VAL A 84 10.95 -3.80 7.90
N ILE A 85 10.11 -3.70 6.86
CA ILE A 85 8.78 -4.32 6.79
C ILE A 85 8.55 -4.91 5.40
N SER A 86 8.14 -6.16 5.33
CA SER A 86 7.88 -6.86 4.07
C SER A 86 6.48 -6.57 3.50
N PHE A 87 6.29 -6.84 2.20
CA PHE A 87 4.96 -6.81 1.58
C PHE A 87 3.99 -7.80 2.25
N GLU A 88 4.47 -8.96 2.66
CA GLU A 88 3.67 -9.97 3.37
C GLU A 88 3.16 -9.47 4.72
N GLU A 89 3.99 -8.73 5.48
CA GLU A 89 3.57 -8.11 6.74
C GLU A 89 2.53 -7.03 6.50
N LEU A 90 2.71 -6.16 5.48
CA LEU A 90 1.69 -5.18 5.08
C LEU A 90 0.38 -5.86 4.67
N LEU A 91 0.45 -6.95 3.91
CA LEU A 91 -0.71 -7.75 3.51
C LEU A 91 -1.43 -8.36 4.74
N ASN A 92 -0.68 -8.83 5.73
CA ASN A 92 -1.25 -9.33 6.98
C ASN A 92 -1.96 -8.22 7.79
N ILE A 93 -1.42 -7.00 7.79
CA ILE A 93 -2.09 -5.83 8.38
C ILE A 93 -3.37 -5.49 7.61
N PHE A 94 -3.31 -5.49 6.27
CA PHE A 94 -4.49 -5.29 5.42
C PHE A 94 -5.64 -6.22 5.81
N TRP A 95 -5.39 -7.54 5.86
CA TRP A 95 -6.41 -8.55 6.21
C TRP A 95 -7.02 -8.35 7.60
N LYS A 96 -6.27 -7.81 8.56
CA LYS A 96 -6.76 -7.52 9.93
C LYS A 96 -7.66 -6.30 10.00
N ASN A 97 -7.57 -5.40 9.02
CA ASN A 97 -8.28 -4.13 9.01
C ASN A 97 -9.51 -4.11 8.09
N ILE A 98 -9.86 -5.24 7.47
CA ILE A 98 -11.02 -5.35 6.58
C ILE A 98 -11.93 -6.54 6.98
N ASP A 99 -13.17 -6.51 6.49
CA ASP A 99 -14.00 -7.70 6.36
C ASP A 99 -13.84 -8.26 4.92
N PRO A 100 -13.02 -9.32 4.73
CA PRO A 100 -12.76 -9.87 3.41
C PRO A 100 -13.96 -10.60 2.80
N PHE A 101 -15.07 -10.72 3.54
CA PHE A 101 -16.29 -11.41 3.12
C PHE A 101 -17.43 -10.45 2.75
N ASP A 102 -17.24 -9.13 2.91
CA ASP A 102 -18.23 -8.12 2.53
C ASP A 102 -17.99 -7.63 1.08
N ARG A 103 -18.87 -8.04 0.17
CA ARG A 103 -18.81 -7.64 -1.25
C ARG A 103 -19.39 -6.27 -1.55
N TYR A 104 -20.02 -5.62 -0.57
CA TYR A 104 -20.76 -4.36 -0.79
C TYR A 104 -20.04 -3.13 -0.28
N GLY A 105 -18.93 -3.30 0.42
CA GLY A 105 -18.14 -2.24 1.03
C GLY A 105 -17.39 -2.74 2.24
N GLN A 106 -17.15 -1.86 3.22
CA GLN A 106 -16.50 -2.23 4.46
C GLN A 106 -17.24 -1.55 5.62
N PHE A 107 -17.54 -2.32 6.67
CA PHE A 107 -18.21 -1.83 7.89
C PHE A 107 -19.44 -0.95 7.60
N CYS A 108 -19.37 0.35 7.97
CA CYS A 108 -20.46 1.32 7.75
C CYS A 108 -20.44 1.92 6.32
N ASP A 109 -19.32 1.81 5.59
CA ASP A 109 -19.16 2.40 4.27
C ASP A 109 -19.58 1.40 3.20
N LYS A 110 -20.66 1.70 2.48
CA LYS A 110 -21.22 0.83 1.43
C LYS A 110 -21.16 1.53 0.09
N GLY A 111 -20.85 0.75 -0.94
CA GLY A 111 -20.71 1.23 -2.31
C GLY A 111 -19.48 0.63 -3.01
N TYR A 112 -19.42 0.85 -4.32
CA TYR A 112 -18.36 0.26 -5.14
C TYR A 112 -16.97 0.72 -4.72
N SER A 113 -16.79 2.01 -4.45
CA SER A 113 -15.52 2.62 -4.06
C SER A 113 -14.96 2.12 -2.72
N TYR A 114 -15.82 1.55 -1.86
CA TYR A 114 -15.45 1.04 -0.54
C TYR A 114 -15.21 -0.48 -0.50
N ARG A 115 -15.21 -1.16 -1.64
CA ARG A 115 -14.90 -2.59 -1.70
C ARG A 115 -13.41 -2.83 -1.49
N SER A 116 -13.07 -4.00 -0.95
CA SER A 116 -11.68 -4.37 -0.69
C SER A 116 -10.98 -4.85 -1.96
N VAL A 117 -9.74 -4.40 -2.14
CA VAL A 117 -8.83 -4.80 -3.22
C VAL A 117 -7.40 -4.89 -2.71
N ALA A 118 -6.72 -6.00 -2.98
CA ALA A 118 -5.28 -6.10 -2.90
C ALA A 118 -4.71 -5.95 -4.33
N PHE A 119 -3.90 -4.92 -4.55
CA PHE A 119 -3.22 -4.72 -5.82
C PHE A 119 -1.83 -5.36 -5.79
N TYR A 120 -1.42 -5.93 -6.92
CA TYR A 120 -0.07 -6.46 -7.12
C TYR A 120 0.63 -5.74 -8.26
N GLN A 121 1.94 -5.58 -8.18
CA GLN A 121 2.79 -4.94 -9.17
C GLN A 121 3.65 -5.95 -9.95
N ASN A 122 3.76 -7.18 -9.41
CA ASN A 122 4.55 -8.28 -9.98
C ASN A 122 3.95 -9.64 -9.59
N ASP A 123 4.47 -10.70 -10.20
CA ASP A 123 3.97 -12.07 -9.98
C ASP A 123 4.25 -12.60 -8.57
N GLU A 124 5.30 -12.11 -7.90
CA GLU A 124 5.63 -12.50 -6.53
C GLU A 124 4.58 -11.98 -5.55
N GLU A 125 4.26 -10.68 -5.62
CA GLU A 125 3.18 -10.09 -4.83
C GLU A 125 1.83 -10.76 -5.10
N LYS A 126 1.52 -11.02 -6.39
CA LYS A 126 0.30 -11.75 -6.76
C LYS A 126 0.21 -13.09 -6.07
N LYS A 127 1.30 -13.86 -6.10
CA LYS A 127 1.37 -15.17 -5.47
C LYS A 127 1.23 -15.10 -3.94
N MET A 128 1.82 -14.09 -3.29
CA MET A 128 1.65 -13.85 -1.86
C MET A 128 0.19 -13.59 -1.50
N ILE A 129 -0.50 -12.72 -2.27
CA ILE A 129 -1.92 -12.42 -2.07
C ILE A 129 -2.77 -13.68 -2.25
N GLU A 130 -2.57 -14.43 -3.34
CA GLU A 130 -3.34 -15.65 -3.62
C GLU A 130 -3.13 -16.74 -2.56
N ASN A 131 -1.92 -16.88 -2.02
CA ASN A 131 -1.64 -17.82 -0.94
C ASN A 131 -2.31 -17.41 0.37
N SER A 132 -2.22 -16.14 0.75
CA SER A 132 -2.88 -15.61 1.95
C SER A 132 -4.41 -15.76 1.88
N ILE A 133 -5.01 -15.60 0.70
CA ILE A 133 -6.44 -15.86 0.48
C ILE A 133 -6.77 -17.33 0.77
N LYS A 134 -6.00 -18.28 0.22
CA LYS A 134 -6.24 -19.72 0.45
C LYS A 134 -6.14 -20.09 1.93
N GLU A 135 -5.19 -19.50 2.65
CA GLU A 135 -5.02 -19.71 4.10
C GLU A 135 -6.23 -19.19 4.88
N LEU A 136 -6.69 -17.98 4.56
CA LEU A 136 -7.85 -17.37 5.21
C LEU A 136 -9.14 -18.14 4.87
N GLU A 137 -9.36 -18.54 3.62
CA GLU A 137 -10.51 -19.36 3.22
C GLU A 137 -10.53 -20.70 3.94
N SER A 138 -9.38 -21.35 4.07
CA SER A 138 -9.23 -22.59 4.85
C SER A 138 -9.55 -22.38 6.32
N LYS A 139 -9.04 -21.29 6.92
CA LYS A 139 -9.23 -20.96 8.33
C LYS A 139 -10.68 -20.64 8.68
N PHE A 140 -11.37 -19.91 7.83
CA PHE A 140 -12.74 -19.44 8.08
C PHE A 140 -13.82 -20.31 7.42
N SER A 141 -13.43 -21.29 6.58
CA SER A 141 -14.34 -22.12 5.77
C SER A 141 -15.34 -21.26 4.96
N LYS A 142 -14.86 -20.13 4.42
CA LYS A 142 -15.68 -19.14 3.73
C LYS A 142 -14.86 -18.47 2.62
N SER A 143 -15.48 -18.29 1.45
CA SER A 143 -14.80 -17.66 0.30
C SER A 143 -14.61 -16.16 0.49
N ILE A 144 -13.41 -15.69 0.19
CA ILE A 144 -13.04 -14.28 0.20
C ILE A 144 -13.58 -13.59 -1.05
N VAL A 145 -14.10 -12.38 -0.87
CA VAL A 145 -14.65 -11.55 -1.97
C VAL A 145 -13.79 -10.32 -2.29
N THR A 146 -12.66 -10.17 -1.60
CA THR A 146 -11.66 -9.14 -1.91
C THR A 146 -11.11 -9.34 -3.32
N TYR A 147 -11.07 -8.27 -4.10
CA TYR A 147 -10.50 -8.33 -5.44
C TYR A 147 -8.97 -8.43 -5.40
N VAL A 148 -8.40 -9.22 -6.31
CA VAL A 148 -6.95 -9.26 -6.59
C VAL A 148 -6.77 -8.63 -7.98
N ARG A 149 -6.04 -7.52 -8.06
CA ARG A 149 -5.90 -6.77 -9.33
C ARG A 149 -4.46 -6.38 -9.58
N ASN A 150 -4.07 -6.40 -10.86
CA ASN A 150 -2.82 -5.76 -11.28
C ASN A 150 -2.92 -4.25 -11.03
N PHE A 151 -1.87 -3.68 -10.44
CA PHE A 151 -1.76 -2.24 -10.27
C PHE A 151 -1.44 -1.58 -11.61
N ASP A 152 -2.16 -0.53 -11.95
CA ASP A 152 -1.92 0.27 -13.16
C ASP A 152 -1.52 1.71 -12.77
N LYS A 153 -2.41 2.43 -12.12
CA LYS A 153 -2.21 3.84 -11.84
C LYS A 153 -2.88 4.27 -10.53
N PHE A 154 -2.21 5.14 -9.80
CA PHE A 154 -2.71 5.80 -8.61
C PHE A 154 -2.94 7.30 -8.86
N TYR A 155 -4.02 7.83 -8.32
CA TYR A 155 -4.33 9.26 -8.30
C TYR A 155 -4.45 9.69 -6.85
N LYS A 156 -3.53 10.55 -6.40
CA LYS A 156 -3.57 11.11 -5.04
C LYS A 156 -4.87 11.87 -4.82
N ALA A 157 -5.53 11.61 -3.71
CA ALA A 157 -6.73 12.35 -3.32
C ALA A 157 -6.38 13.78 -2.89
N GLU A 158 -7.41 14.60 -2.79
CA GLU A 158 -7.30 16.00 -2.43
C GLU A 158 -6.63 16.20 -1.06
N VAL A 159 -5.96 17.32 -0.87
CA VAL A 159 -5.12 17.59 0.32
C VAL A 159 -5.88 17.44 1.65
N TYR A 160 -7.18 17.75 1.66
CA TYR A 160 -8.00 17.65 2.87
C TYR A 160 -8.29 16.20 3.29
N HIS A 161 -8.00 15.21 2.45
CA HIS A 161 -8.11 13.80 2.78
C HIS A 161 -6.83 13.19 3.39
N GLN A 162 -5.68 13.82 3.17
CA GLN A 162 -4.40 13.32 3.68
C GLN A 162 -4.27 13.56 5.19
N ASP A 163 -3.73 12.61 5.94
CA ASP A 163 -3.50 12.66 7.39
C ASP A 163 -4.77 13.03 8.18
N PHE A 164 -5.92 12.53 7.75
CA PHE A 164 -7.20 13.01 8.26
C PHE A 164 -7.33 12.86 9.76
N TYR A 165 -6.99 11.70 10.31
CA TYR A 165 -7.09 11.47 11.76
C TYR A 165 -6.00 12.21 12.53
N VAL A 166 -4.77 12.28 12.03
CA VAL A 166 -3.68 13.05 12.64
C VAL A 166 -4.09 14.53 12.78
N LYS A 167 -4.57 15.14 11.70
CA LYS A 167 -5.02 16.54 11.68
C LYS A 167 -6.26 16.77 12.55
N LYS A 168 -7.16 15.80 12.64
CA LYS A 168 -8.35 15.88 13.48
C LYS A 168 -7.99 15.88 14.97
N PHE A 169 -7.07 15.00 15.39
CA PHE A 169 -6.64 14.95 16.79
C PHE A 169 -5.83 16.19 17.20
N GLN A 170 -5.00 16.75 16.33
CA GLN A 170 -4.26 17.98 16.60
C GLN A 170 -5.14 19.21 16.86
N ARG A 171 -6.40 19.22 16.42
CA ARG A 171 -7.34 20.32 16.70
C ARG A 171 -7.93 20.31 18.12
N TYR A 172 -7.71 19.25 18.87
CA TYR A 172 -8.28 19.07 20.22
C TYR A 172 -7.21 19.11 21.32
N ILE A 173 -5.94 19.39 20.96
CA ILE A 173 -4.83 19.66 21.88
C ILE A 173 -4.47 21.14 21.83
#